data_9d012f43cbf93b0b457e2a0c5f855d0f
#
_entry.id   9d012f43cbf93b0b457e2a0c5f855d0f
#
_cell.length_a   1.000
_cell.length_b   1.000
_cell.length_c   1.000
_cell.angle_alpha   90.00
_cell.angle_beta   90.00
_cell.angle_gamma   90.00
#
_symmetry.space_group_name_H-M   'P 1'
#
loop_
_entity.id
_entity.type
_entity.pdbx_description
1 polymer ?
#
loop_
_entity_poly.entity_id
_entity_poly.type
_entity_poly.pdbx_seq_one_letter_code
_entity_poly.pdbx_strand_id
1 'polypeptide(L)'
;MQLVIDQSDFQKLSPDIQAALIEALAGDSPVAQRHSGFHGLRWRRPIDLKPDQAARFVHGLSEGHRRRLALFARKDGRVRMREMQAVFGDSDLRAASEFQKAMTRRLRRLFEDPEKKAQLIGWDFDATKWDEKRTTIVDGVYFVSEPTAKALKNCLKTEAMTSR
;
A
#
# COMPACT_ATOMS: atom_id res chain seq x y z
N MET A 1 3.27 -30.61 -6.11
CA MET A 1 3.61 -30.98 -4.72
C MET A 1 3.65 -29.67 -3.91
N GLN A 2 2.87 -29.57 -2.83
CA GLN A 2 2.83 -28.39 -1.99
C GLN A 2 3.39 -28.76 -0.62
N LEU A 3 4.43 -28.04 -0.15
CA LEU A 3 4.97 -28.21 1.19
C LEU A 3 4.41 -27.07 2.06
N VAL A 4 3.73 -27.43 3.13
CA VAL A 4 3.22 -26.49 4.13
C VAL A 4 3.99 -26.74 5.43
N ILE A 5 4.75 -25.74 5.87
CA ILE A 5 5.50 -25.79 7.14
C ILE A 5 4.96 -24.63 7.97
N ASP A 6 4.49 -24.90 9.17
CA ASP A 6 4.10 -23.83 10.09
C ASP A 6 5.32 -23.16 10.75
N GLN A 7 5.10 -22.01 11.36
CA GLN A 7 6.18 -21.20 11.93
C GLN A 7 6.91 -21.93 13.06
N SER A 8 6.21 -22.74 13.85
CA SER A 8 6.77 -23.48 14.98
C SER A 8 7.67 -24.60 14.50
N ASP A 9 7.30 -25.27 13.42
CA ASP A 9 8.09 -26.33 12.84
C ASP A 9 9.31 -25.80 12.07
N PHE A 10 9.15 -24.66 11.39
CA PHE A 10 10.27 -23.97 10.76
C PHE A 10 11.35 -23.56 11.77
N GLN A 11 10.95 -23.05 12.95
CA GLN A 11 11.90 -22.67 14.01
C GLN A 11 12.67 -23.84 14.63
N LYS A 12 12.16 -25.08 14.50
CA LYS A 12 12.83 -26.29 14.98
C LYS A 12 13.90 -26.82 14.02
N LEU A 13 13.90 -26.35 12.77
CA LEU A 13 14.88 -26.73 11.76
C LEU A 13 16.24 -26.11 12.10
N SER A 14 17.33 -26.80 11.69
CA SER A 14 18.66 -26.24 11.83
C SER A 14 18.80 -24.94 10.99
N PRO A 15 19.66 -23.99 11.41
CA PRO A 15 19.85 -22.74 10.68
C PRO A 15 20.19 -22.94 9.19
N ASP A 16 20.94 -23.97 8.85
CA ASP A 16 21.32 -24.29 7.48
C ASP A 16 20.12 -24.74 6.64
N ILE A 17 19.23 -25.54 7.23
CA ILE A 17 17.99 -25.98 6.56
C ILE A 17 17.02 -24.81 6.42
N GLN A 18 16.93 -23.93 7.42
CA GLN A 18 16.13 -22.73 7.32
C GLN A 18 16.64 -21.83 6.18
N ALA A 19 17.96 -21.62 6.09
CA ALA A 19 18.58 -20.83 5.03
C ALA A 19 18.34 -21.45 3.65
N ALA A 20 18.54 -22.76 3.48
CA ALA A 20 18.29 -23.45 2.22
C ALA A 20 16.81 -23.41 1.80
N LEU A 21 15.87 -23.54 2.72
CA LEU A 21 14.45 -23.39 2.44
C LEU A 21 14.08 -21.96 2.03
N ILE A 22 14.64 -20.96 2.69
CA ILE A 22 14.46 -19.55 2.35
C ILE A 22 14.99 -19.30 0.93
N GLU A 23 16.19 -19.80 0.61
CA GLU A 23 16.80 -19.66 -0.71
C GLU A 23 16.00 -20.38 -1.80
N ALA A 24 15.57 -21.61 -1.55
CA ALA A 24 14.74 -22.37 -2.48
C ALA A 24 13.36 -21.74 -2.74
N LEU A 25 12.76 -21.11 -1.73
CA LEU A 25 11.47 -20.40 -1.83
C LEU A 25 11.65 -18.99 -2.42
N ALA A 26 12.81 -18.38 -2.25
CA ALA A 26 13.13 -17.06 -2.81
C ALA A 26 13.39 -17.11 -4.33
N GLY A 27 13.51 -18.30 -4.91
CA GLY A 27 13.78 -18.60 -6.32
C GLY A 27 13.61 -17.43 -7.29
N ASP A 28 14.72 -16.90 -7.79
CA ASP A 28 14.89 -15.96 -8.91
C ASP A 28 14.05 -14.66 -8.94
N SER A 29 13.53 -14.20 -7.82
CA SER A 29 12.85 -12.91 -7.78
C SER A 29 13.72 -11.84 -7.10
N PRO A 30 14.27 -10.86 -7.83
CA PRO A 30 15.05 -9.76 -7.25
C PRO A 30 14.25 -8.89 -6.26
N VAL A 31 13.01 -9.26 -6.01
CA VAL A 31 12.06 -8.58 -5.11
C VAL A 31 12.05 -9.19 -3.71
N ALA A 32 12.44 -10.46 -3.55
CA ALA A 32 12.42 -11.18 -2.27
C ALA A 32 13.46 -10.66 -1.25
N GLN A 33 14.49 -9.96 -1.71
CA GLN A 33 15.59 -9.50 -0.87
C GLN A 33 15.30 -8.29 0.00
N ARG A 34 14.12 -7.64 -0.11
CA ARG A 34 13.81 -6.42 0.64
C ARG A 34 12.71 -6.54 1.70
N HIS A 35 12.10 -7.70 1.87
CA HIS A 35 10.99 -7.88 2.80
C HIS A 35 11.16 -9.12 3.67
N SER A 36 12.11 -9.08 4.57
CA SER A 36 12.46 -10.19 5.48
C SER A 36 11.45 -10.45 6.61
N GLY A 37 10.22 -9.95 6.53
CA GLY A 37 9.25 -10.04 7.62
C GLY A 37 7.99 -10.87 7.38
N PHE A 38 7.59 -11.08 6.12
CA PHE A 38 6.33 -11.79 5.81
C PHE A 38 6.51 -12.77 4.66
N HIS A 39 6.89 -13.99 4.99
CA HIS A 39 7.06 -15.09 4.05
C HIS A 39 5.74 -15.43 3.34
N GLY A 40 5.74 -15.35 2.02
CA GLY A 40 4.71 -15.94 1.16
C GLY A 40 3.59 -15.03 0.67
N LEU A 41 3.44 -13.80 1.16
CA LEU A 41 2.45 -12.87 0.64
C LEU A 41 3.07 -12.00 -0.46
N ARG A 42 2.73 -12.27 -1.71
CA ARG A 42 3.06 -11.39 -2.84
C ARG A 42 2.31 -10.07 -2.70
N TRP A 43 2.91 -9.10 -2.02
CA TRP A 43 2.33 -7.78 -1.89
C TRP A 43 2.36 -7.08 -3.24
N ARG A 44 1.19 -6.61 -3.64
CA ARG A 44 1.07 -5.83 -4.86
C ARG A 44 1.71 -4.48 -4.63
N ARG A 45 2.68 -4.12 -5.47
CA ARG A 45 3.26 -2.78 -5.44
C ARG A 45 2.23 -1.77 -5.95
N PRO A 46 2.15 -0.56 -5.35
CA PRO A 46 1.44 0.54 -5.95
C PRO A 46 1.94 0.80 -7.36
N ILE A 47 1.02 1.02 -8.29
CA ILE A 47 1.36 1.34 -9.67
C ILE A 47 1.81 2.79 -9.82
N ASP A 48 2.56 3.06 -10.88
CA ASP A 48 2.94 4.41 -11.29
C ASP A 48 1.83 5.00 -12.18
N LEU A 49 1.22 6.09 -11.71
CA LEU A 49 0.29 6.87 -12.53
C LEU A 49 1.05 7.93 -13.30
N LYS A 50 0.85 7.96 -14.62
CA LYS A 50 1.25 9.08 -15.47
C LYS A 50 0.38 10.32 -15.19
N PRO A 51 0.82 11.55 -15.53
CA PRO A 51 0.06 12.77 -15.25
C PRO A 51 -1.37 12.76 -15.80
N ASP A 52 -1.56 12.29 -17.05
CA ASP A 52 -2.87 12.15 -17.69
C ASP A 52 -3.75 11.11 -16.98
N GLN A 53 -3.16 10.01 -16.54
CA GLN A 53 -3.83 8.97 -15.77
C GLN A 53 -4.26 9.49 -14.40
N ALA A 54 -3.39 10.25 -13.72
CA ALA A 54 -3.70 10.86 -12.43
C ALA A 54 -4.85 11.88 -12.55
N ALA A 55 -4.86 12.70 -13.61
CA ALA A 55 -5.95 13.63 -13.88
C ALA A 55 -7.28 12.88 -14.07
N ARG A 56 -7.32 11.84 -14.91
CA ARG A 56 -8.50 10.98 -15.08
C ARG A 56 -8.93 10.30 -13.79
N PHE A 57 -7.96 9.90 -12.96
CA PHE A 57 -8.23 9.24 -11.69
C PHE A 57 -8.87 10.19 -10.68
N VAL A 58 -8.40 11.44 -10.59
CA VAL A 58 -8.90 12.45 -9.65
C VAL A 58 -10.23 13.03 -10.10
N HIS A 59 -10.46 13.13 -11.41
CA HIS A 59 -11.70 13.67 -11.97
C HIS A 59 -12.93 12.94 -11.44
N GLY A 60 -13.92 13.68 -10.93
CA GLY A 60 -15.16 13.12 -10.38
C GLY A 60 -15.04 12.43 -9.01
N LEU A 61 -13.91 12.56 -8.32
CA LEU A 61 -13.81 12.17 -6.92
C LEU A 61 -14.54 13.18 -6.03
N SER A 62 -15.17 12.69 -4.96
CA SER A 62 -15.71 13.56 -3.91
C SER A 62 -14.60 14.38 -3.24
N GLU A 63 -14.95 15.53 -2.69
CA GLU A 63 -13.98 16.39 -1.99
C GLU A 63 -13.28 15.64 -0.84
N GLY A 64 -14.00 14.82 -0.09
CA GLY A 64 -13.43 13.98 0.96
C GLY A 64 -12.35 13.03 0.43
N HIS A 65 -12.56 12.39 -0.72
CA HIS A 65 -11.55 11.53 -1.34
C HIS A 65 -10.36 12.33 -1.86
N ARG A 66 -10.58 13.52 -2.43
CA ARG A 66 -9.50 14.41 -2.89
C ARG A 66 -8.62 14.88 -1.74
N ARG A 67 -9.23 15.32 -0.61
CA ARG A 67 -8.49 15.72 0.60
C ARG A 67 -7.59 14.60 1.11
N ARG A 68 -8.07 13.36 1.08
CA ARG A 68 -7.31 12.16 1.48
C ARG A 68 -6.15 11.87 0.54
N LEU A 69 -6.38 11.94 -0.78
CA LEU A 69 -5.29 11.81 -1.76
C LEU A 69 -4.27 12.94 -1.65
N ALA A 70 -4.70 14.15 -1.30
CA ALA A 70 -3.80 15.29 -1.10
C ALA A 70 -2.80 15.07 0.03
N LEU A 71 -3.09 14.22 1.02
CA LEU A 71 -2.10 13.83 2.03
C LEU A 71 -0.89 13.16 1.40
N PHE A 72 -1.10 12.19 0.51
CA PHE A 72 -0.02 11.50 -0.20
C PHE A 72 0.81 12.49 -1.03
N ALA A 73 0.14 13.42 -1.72
CA ALA A 73 0.81 14.45 -2.52
C ALA A 73 1.70 15.40 -1.69
N ARG A 74 1.29 15.72 -0.44
CA ARG A 74 2.03 16.62 0.47
C ARG A 74 3.16 15.92 1.21
N LYS A 75 3.06 14.62 1.42
CA LYS A 75 3.96 13.78 2.21
C LYS A 75 4.85 12.89 1.35
N ASP A 76 5.11 13.31 0.12
CA ASP A 76 5.95 12.59 -0.84
C ASP A 76 5.56 11.11 -1.01
N GLY A 77 4.27 10.88 -0.98
CA GLY A 77 3.68 9.56 -1.18
C GLY A 77 3.55 8.69 0.07
N ARG A 78 4.00 9.14 1.25
CA ARG A 78 3.98 8.33 2.48
C ARG A 78 3.15 9.01 3.57
N VAL A 79 2.16 8.31 4.11
CA VAL A 79 1.21 8.86 5.10
C VAL A 79 1.07 7.89 6.27
N ARG A 80 1.26 8.36 7.48
CA ARG A 80 1.00 7.56 8.67
C ARG A 80 -0.49 7.30 8.85
N MET A 81 -0.82 6.13 9.34
CA MET A 81 -2.19 5.73 9.65
C MET A 81 -2.90 6.76 10.54
N ARG A 82 -2.24 7.25 11.58
CA ARG A 82 -2.78 8.27 12.49
C ARG A 82 -3.05 9.62 11.80
N GLU A 83 -2.22 10.03 10.85
CA GLU A 83 -2.45 11.24 10.06
C GLU A 83 -3.66 11.08 9.15
N MET A 84 -3.83 9.89 8.60
CA MET A 84 -5.00 9.56 7.80
C MET A 84 -6.27 9.63 8.66
N GLN A 85 -6.27 9.01 9.83
CA GLN A 85 -7.38 9.07 10.79
C GLN A 85 -7.73 10.50 11.19
N ALA A 86 -6.74 11.35 11.50
CA ALA A 86 -6.96 12.74 11.88
C ALA A 86 -7.71 13.54 10.81
N VAL A 87 -7.42 13.31 9.53
CA VAL A 87 -8.12 13.97 8.41
C VAL A 87 -9.54 13.44 8.21
N PHE A 88 -9.79 12.21 8.63
CA PHE A 88 -11.12 11.60 8.50
C PHE A 88 -12.05 11.94 9.67
N GLY A 89 -11.49 12.40 10.79
CA GLY A 89 -12.24 12.52 12.04
C GLY A 89 -12.63 11.17 12.64
N ASP A 90 -12.02 10.09 12.14
CA ASP A 90 -12.37 8.73 12.54
C ASP A 90 -11.34 8.17 13.52
N SER A 91 -11.81 7.60 14.60
CA SER A 91 -11.00 6.81 15.53
C SER A 91 -10.77 5.38 15.00
N ASP A 92 -11.42 4.99 13.90
CA ASP A 92 -11.44 3.62 13.39
C ASP A 92 -10.53 3.44 12.17
N LEU A 93 -9.68 2.42 12.23
CA LEU A 93 -8.84 1.93 11.11
C LEU A 93 -9.66 1.47 9.90
N ARG A 94 -10.91 1.16 10.10
CA ARG A 94 -11.82 0.66 9.06
C ARG A 94 -11.98 1.67 7.93
N ALA A 95 -12.12 2.96 8.25
CA ALA A 95 -12.30 4.01 7.24
C ALA A 95 -11.09 4.14 6.31
N ALA A 96 -9.86 4.05 6.84
CA ALA A 96 -8.65 4.05 6.04
C ALA A 96 -8.56 2.84 5.10
N SER A 97 -8.92 1.66 5.59
CA SER A 97 -8.97 0.43 4.78
C SER A 97 -10.04 0.51 3.68
N GLU A 98 -11.23 1.01 3.99
CA GLU A 98 -12.30 1.19 2.99
C GLU A 98 -11.92 2.24 1.94
N PHE A 99 -11.25 3.31 2.32
CA PHE A 99 -10.70 4.28 1.38
C PHE A 99 -9.69 3.63 0.44
N GLN A 100 -8.72 2.87 0.95
CA GLN A 100 -7.73 2.15 0.14
C GLN A 100 -8.42 1.21 -0.87
N LYS A 101 -9.41 0.44 -0.41
CA LYS A 101 -10.19 -0.47 -1.26
C LYS A 101 -10.99 0.29 -2.32
N ALA A 102 -11.60 1.42 -1.96
CA ALA A 102 -12.37 2.25 -2.90
C ALA A 102 -11.46 2.82 -4.00
N MET A 103 -10.29 3.34 -3.64
CA MET A 103 -9.32 3.86 -4.59
C MET A 103 -8.78 2.76 -5.52
N THR A 104 -8.51 1.58 -4.99
CA THR A 104 -8.08 0.43 -5.79
C THR A 104 -9.17 -0.04 -6.75
N ARG A 105 -10.44 -0.12 -6.32
CA ARG A 105 -11.57 -0.46 -7.21
C ARG A 105 -11.75 0.55 -8.34
N ARG A 106 -11.64 1.85 -8.02
CA ARG A 106 -11.70 2.92 -9.02
C ARG A 106 -10.58 2.81 -10.04
N LEU A 107 -9.35 2.60 -9.56
CA LEU A 107 -8.17 2.42 -10.41
C LEU A 107 -8.39 1.31 -11.44
N ARG A 108 -8.77 0.13 -10.97
CA ARG A 108 -9.00 -1.05 -11.81
C ARG A 108 -10.08 -0.85 -12.85
N ARG A 109 -11.14 -0.11 -12.50
CA ARG A 109 -12.21 0.24 -13.42
C ARG A 109 -11.75 1.20 -14.52
N LEU A 110 -10.96 2.22 -14.16
CA LEU A 110 -10.49 3.24 -15.09
C LEU A 110 -9.42 2.72 -16.08
N PHE A 111 -8.65 1.73 -15.67
CA PHE A 111 -7.53 1.19 -16.45
C PHE A 111 -7.74 -0.26 -16.89
N GLU A 112 -9.00 -0.73 -16.83
CA GLU A 112 -9.40 -2.04 -17.34
C GLU A 112 -8.44 -3.17 -16.88
N ASP A 113 -8.26 -3.31 -15.55
CA ASP A 113 -7.40 -4.32 -14.95
C ASP A 113 -8.22 -5.60 -14.61
N PRO A 114 -8.43 -6.51 -15.58
CA PRO A 114 -9.22 -7.72 -15.35
C PRO A 114 -8.56 -8.69 -14.38
N GLU A 115 -7.24 -8.68 -14.34
CA GLU A 115 -6.47 -9.56 -13.45
C GLU A 115 -6.41 -9.04 -12.01
N LYS A 116 -6.98 -7.86 -11.75
CA LYS A 116 -7.02 -7.21 -10.44
C LYS A 116 -5.65 -7.08 -9.78
N LYS A 117 -4.61 -6.86 -10.58
CA LYS A 117 -3.22 -6.74 -10.12
C LYS A 117 -2.87 -5.32 -9.68
N ALA A 118 -3.53 -4.31 -10.26
CA ALA A 118 -3.25 -2.91 -9.94
C ALA A 118 -3.72 -2.56 -8.52
N GLN A 119 -2.87 -1.80 -7.83
CA GLN A 119 -3.13 -1.22 -6.52
C GLN A 119 -2.58 0.21 -6.51
N LEU A 120 -3.35 1.16 -5.97
CA LEU A 120 -2.91 2.56 -5.87
C LEU A 120 -2.14 2.81 -4.59
N ILE A 121 -2.67 2.35 -3.48
CA ILE A 121 -2.15 2.60 -2.14
C ILE A 121 -1.68 1.28 -1.55
N GLY A 122 -0.40 1.19 -1.23
CA GLY A 122 0.22 0.08 -0.53
C GLY A 122 0.26 0.30 0.98
N TRP A 123 0.64 -0.74 1.69
CA TRP A 123 0.94 -0.74 3.12
C TRP A 123 2.39 -1.12 3.32
N ASP A 124 3.10 -0.36 4.15
CA ASP A 124 4.49 -0.60 4.48
C ASP A 124 4.57 -1.47 5.75
N PHE A 125 4.93 -2.73 5.55
CA PHE A 125 5.01 -3.69 6.66
C PHE A 125 6.18 -3.44 7.58
N ASP A 126 7.28 -2.94 7.06
CA ASP A 126 8.49 -2.67 7.84
C ASP A 126 8.27 -1.48 8.80
N ALA A 127 7.36 -0.57 8.42
CA ALA A 127 6.95 0.56 9.24
C ALA A 127 5.75 0.26 10.15
N THR A 128 5.27 -0.98 10.18
CA THR A 128 4.11 -1.38 11.00
C THR A 128 4.51 -1.49 12.47
N LYS A 129 3.77 -0.79 13.33
CA LYS A 129 3.90 -0.89 14.77
C LYS A 129 2.76 -1.73 15.33
N TRP A 130 3.11 -2.73 16.07
CA TRP A 130 2.19 -3.63 16.75
C TRP A 130 2.09 -3.27 18.23
N ASP A 131 1.00 -3.68 18.86
CA ASP A 131 0.89 -3.69 20.32
C ASP A 131 1.90 -4.67 20.95
N GLU A 132 2.02 -4.65 22.27
CA GLU A 132 2.96 -5.52 23.00
C GLU A 132 2.68 -7.01 22.75
N LYS A 133 1.42 -7.38 22.54
CA LYS A 133 0.99 -8.76 22.28
C LYS A 133 1.05 -9.13 20.78
N ARG A 134 1.40 -8.18 19.91
CA ARG A 134 1.38 -8.33 18.44
C ARG A 134 0.05 -8.78 17.87
N THR A 135 -1.05 -8.44 18.52
CA THR A 135 -2.41 -8.77 18.10
C THR A 135 -3.08 -7.65 17.32
N THR A 136 -2.67 -6.39 17.58
CA THR A 136 -3.30 -5.22 16.99
C THR A 136 -2.26 -4.26 16.41
N ILE A 137 -2.54 -3.73 15.23
CA ILE A 137 -1.71 -2.68 14.62
C ILE A 137 -2.01 -1.36 15.32
N VAL A 138 -0.98 -0.77 15.94
CA VAL A 138 -1.06 0.52 16.64
C VAL A 138 -0.80 1.68 15.71
N ASP A 139 0.11 1.53 14.75
CA ASP A 139 0.44 2.52 13.72
C ASP A 139 1.09 1.84 12.52
N GLY A 140 1.10 2.52 11.39
CA GLY A 140 1.75 2.03 10.18
C GLY A 140 1.77 3.11 9.09
N VAL A 141 2.28 2.77 7.93
CA VAL A 141 2.44 3.71 6.82
C VAL A 141 1.72 3.19 5.58
N TYR A 142 0.81 3.99 5.08
CA TYR A 142 0.29 3.86 3.73
C TYR A 142 1.21 4.58 2.75
N PHE A 143 1.36 4.06 1.56
CA PHE A 143 2.18 4.72 0.55
C PHE A 143 1.62 4.56 -0.86
N VAL A 144 1.93 5.52 -1.71
CA VAL A 144 1.82 5.45 -3.16
C VAL A 144 3.22 5.49 -3.76
N SER A 145 3.38 5.12 -5.02
CA SER A 145 4.68 5.27 -5.68
C SER A 145 5.07 6.75 -5.81
N GLU A 146 6.36 7.03 -5.86
CA GLU A 146 6.87 8.40 -6.01
C GLU A 146 6.35 9.10 -7.29
N PRO A 147 6.35 8.45 -8.47
CA PRO A 147 5.74 9.03 -9.67
C PRO A 147 4.26 9.36 -9.47
N THR A 148 3.50 8.49 -8.81
CA THR A 148 2.08 8.73 -8.49
C THR A 148 1.91 9.91 -7.54
N ALA A 149 2.75 10.04 -6.51
CA ALA A 149 2.69 11.18 -5.58
C ALA A 149 2.93 12.52 -6.31
N LYS A 150 3.93 12.56 -7.20
CA LYS A 150 4.21 13.75 -8.04
C LYS A 150 3.05 14.08 -8.99
N ALA A 151 2.50 13.07 -9.64
CA ALA A 151 1.36 13.25 -10.55
C ALA A 151 0.11 13.76 -9.81
N LEU A 152 -0.22 13.20 -8.64
CA LEU A 152 -1.32 13.66 -7.79
C LEU A 152 -1.11 15.10 -7.31
N LYS A 153 0.13 15.46 -6.93
CA LYS A 153 0.48 16.82 -6.49
C LYS A 153 0.18 17.87 -7.56
N ASN A 154 0.51 17.55 -8.81
CA ASN A 154 0.27 18.45 -9.93
C ASN A 154 -1.23 18.58 -10.23
N CYS A 155 -1.95 17.48 -10.33
CA CYS A 155 -3.38 17.48 -10.63
C CYS A 155 -4.21 18.20 -9.56
N LEU A 156 -3.96 17.93 -8.28
CA LEU A 156 -4.71 18.53 -7.16
C LEU A 156 -4.42 20.02 -6.95
N LYS A 157 -3.22 20.52 -7.36
CA LYS A 157 -2.92 21.95 -7.38
C LYS A 157 -3.68 22.67 -8.48
N THR A 158 -3.73 22.09 -9.67
CA THR A 158 -4.39 22.70 -10.84
C THR A 158 -5.89 22.84 -10.60
N GLU A 159 -6.56 21.84 -10.02
CA GLU A 159 -7.98 21.93 -9.69
C GLU A 159 -8.29 23.03 -8.66
N ALA A 160 -7.43 23.23 -7.67
CA ALA A 160 -7.60 24.29 -6.68
C ALA A 160 -7.50 25.71 -7.26
N MET A 161 -6.82 25.88 -8.39
CA MET A 161 -6.72 27.15 -9.10
C MET A 161 -7.89 27.41 -10.07
N THR A 162 -8.53 26.37 -10.56
CA THR A 162 -9.66 26.49 -11.51
C THR A 162 -11.01 26.68 -10.81
N SER A 163 -11.08 26.42 -9.49
CA SER A 163 -12.31 26.53 -8.68
C SER A 163 -12.43 27.89 -7.94
N ARG A 164 -11.67 28.90 -8.33
CA ARG A 164 -11.78 30.30 -7.90
C ARG A 164 -12.31 31.15 -9.04
#